data_5ce52daa3fe6410d3c6a467ad0da44f4
#
_entry.id   5ce52daa3fe6410d3c6a467ad0da44f4
#
_cell.length_a   1.000
_cell.length_b   1.000
_cell.length_c   1.000
_cell.angle_alpha   90.00
_cell.angle_beta   90.00
_cell.angle_gamma   90.00
#
_symmetry.space_group_name_H-M   'P 1'
#
loop_
_entity.id
_entity.type
_entity.pdbx_description
1 polymer ?
#
loop_
_entity_poly.entity_id
_entity_poly.type
_entity_poly.pdbx_seq_one_letter_code
_entity_poly.pdbx_strand_id
1 'polypeptide(L)'
;MMKRILIGLSLVIGSLSLNASELSATTVLKVQKAQQFALEENLTQAIEVLSSVETSRLYDKAFVARMLGVFYWQSGQPKAAIKQIKYAVESGELQDEQAWTTERMLADLYVNEQQFEKALPHYYQLLKSVPPSQKVDDLWLRIAQTHYQIAQWKKVLHVLDKYQTVTPLNTKNPLSLKLGAQLQLEQWKAAIPTLEKLIMLEPDQASWWRQLVGLHLRLDQRRQALNSLALAKLQGVELTDKDKHLLAQLYAQNGIPERAAQVLQTLSDADQDLTLLKEQATYWQQAKEWQSAIRTWTKAAEQDEQYYWQVALLYNQQGQFKEALQALDKVTTREKKADVALARVHALYKLNQLDNALYQAKQAENLNPSSHAKGWIKFLSRLQKVQQAQTANI
;
A
#
# COMPACT_ATOMS: atom_id res chain seq x y z
N MET A 1 5.06 -19.38 6.47
CA MET A 1 4.85 -20.62 5.70
C MET A 1 5.23 -20.34 4.25
N MET A 2 6.47 -20.58 3.87
CA MET A 2 6.93 -20.44 2.49
C MET A 2 6.37 -21.61 1.69
N LYS A 3 5.44 -21.33 0.76
CA LYS A 3 5.05 -22.31 -0.26
C LYS A 3 6.30 -22.64 -1.09
N ARG A 4 6.81 -23.88 -0.95
CA ARG A 4 7.79 -24.44 -1.87
C ARG A 4 7.21 -24.27 -3.27
N ILE A 5 7.86 -23.45 -4.10
CA ILE A 5 7.52 -23.31 -5.51
C ILE A 5 7.85 -24.68 -6.12
N LEU A 6 6.83 -25.49 -6.32
CA LEU A 6 6.91 -26.68 -7.14
C LEU A 6 7.12 -26.20 -8.58
N ILE A 7 8.40 -26.01 -8.94
CA ILE A 7 8.79 -25.91 -10.33
C ILE A 7 8.56 -27.33 -10.86
N GLY A 8 7.47 -27.48 -11.61
CA GLY A 8 7.19 -28.71 -12.33
C GLY A 8 8.35 -28.97 -13.28
N LEU A 9 9.30 -29.79 -12.86
CA LEU A 9 10.23 -30.46 -13.77
C LEU A 9 9.35 -31.40 -14.57
N SER A 10 8.71 -30.91 -15.62
CA SER A 10 8.06 -31.77 -16.61
C SER A 10 9.18 -32.66 -17.13
N LEU A 11 9.06 -33.94 -16.76
CA LEU A 11 9.76 -35.00 -17.47
C LEU A 11 9.38 -34.84 -18.95
N VAL A 12 10.20 -34.14 -19.70
CA VAL A 12 10.18 -34.26 -21.14
C VAL A 12 10.69 -35.69 -21.40
N ILE A 13 9.74 -36.63 -21.34
CA ILE A 13 9.88 -37.93 -22.05
C ILE A 13 9.76 -37.53 -23.52
N GLY A 14 10.75 -36.79 -23.99
CA GLY A 14 11.02 -36.65 -25.39
C GLY A 14 11.18 -38.07 -25.90
N SER A 15 10.28 -38.51 -26.79
CA SER A 15 10.52 -39.64 -27.66
C SER A 15 12.00 -39.67 -27.99
N LEU A 16 12.72 -40.73 -27.52
CA LEU A 16 14.05 -41.06 -27.93
C LEU A 16 14.06 -41.23 -29.46
N SER A 17 14.04 -40.12 -30.19
CA SER A 17 14.56 -40.08 -31.54
C SER A 17 16.08 -40.13 -31.37
N LEU A 18 16.50 -41.31 -31.37
CA LEU A 18 17.80 -41.85 -31.29
C LEU A 18 18.85 -41.03 -32.06
N ASN A 19 19.69 -40.34 -31.35
CA ASN A 19 21.10 -40.53 -31.54
C ASN A 19 21.53 -41.66 -30.60
N ALA A 20 21.06 -42.87 -30.88
CA ALA A 20 21.32 -44.10 -30.08
C ALA A 20 22.76 -44.57 -30.20
N SER A 21 23.65 -43.81 -30.83
CA SER A 21 25.09 -44.07 -30.90
C SER A 21 25.84 -43.60 -29.64
N GLU A 22 25.20 -42.92 -28.70
CA GLU A 22 25.91 -42.25 -27.60
C GLU A 22 25.95 -43.06 -26.30
N LEU A 23 24.92 -43.77 -25.90
CA LEU A 23 24.96 -44.67 -24.73
C LEU A 23 25.37 -46.10 -25.09
N SER A 24 26.09 -46.74 -24.21
CA SER A 24 26.37 -48.19 -24.34
C SER A 24 25.10 -49.03 -24.13
N ALA A 25 24.96 -50.17 -24.81
CA ALA A 25 23.79 -51.02 -24.71
C ALA A 25 23.45 -51.43 -23.26
N THR A 26 24.46 -51.69 -22.44
CA THR A 26 24.28 -52.02 -21.01
C THR A 26 23.73 -50.81 -20.21
N THR A 27 24.20 -49.61 -20.50
CA THR A 27 23.69 -48.38 -19.86
C THR A 27 22.28 -48.11 -20.28
N VAL A 28 21.93 -48.28 -21.56
CA VAL A 28 20.55 -48.11 -22.06
C VAL A 28 19.58 -48.99 -21.30
N LEU A 29 19.85 -50.27 -21.13
CA LEU A 29 18.96 -51.19 -20.42
C LEU A 29 18.74 -50.79 -18.96
N LYS A 30 19.78 -50.34 -18.24
CA LYS A 30 19.66 -49.88 -16.87
C LYS A 30 18.90 -48.55 -16.78
N VAL A 31 19.13 -47.64 -17.72
CA VAL A 31 18.37 -46.37 -17.84
C VAL A 31 16.90 -46.64 -18.06
N GLN A 32 16.53 -47.50 -18.99
CA GLN A 32 15.14 -47.89 -19.26
C GLN A 32 14.47 -48.49 -18.01
N LYS A 33 15.18 -49.42 -17.33
CA LYS A 33 14.69 -50.05 -16.09
C LYS A 33 14.45 -49.03 -14.97
N ALA A 34 15.37 -48.08 -14.81
CA ALA A 34 15.24 -47.01 -13.82
C ALA A 34 14.09 -46.04 -14.16
N GLN A 35 13.87 -45.76 -15.44
CA GLN A 35 12.73 -44.97 -15.89
C GLN A 35 11.43 -45.68 -15.62
N GLN A 36 11.36 -46.99 -15.83
CA GLN A 36 10.18 -47.80 -15.47
C GLN A 36 9.86 -47.70 -13.97
N PHE A 37 10.84 -47.91 -13.09
CA PHE A 37 10.66 -47.75 -11.65
C PHE A 37 10.24 -46.31 -11.27
N ALA A 38 10.75 -45.30 -11.94
CA ALA A 38 10.35 -43.93 -11.68
C ALA A 38 8.88 -43.67 -12.12
N LEU A 39 8.39 -44.29 -13.20
CA LEU A 39 6.98 -44.25 -13.61
C LEU A 39 6.07 -44.96 -12.63
N GLU A 40 6.57 -46.00 -11.96
CA GLU A 40 5.88 -46.73 -10.88
C GLU A 40 6.02 -46.01 -9.51
N GLU A 41 6.48 -44.74 -9.50
CA GLU A 41 6.76 -43.92 -8.32
C GLU A 41 7.79 -44.53 -7.34
N ASN A 42 8.53 -45.54 -7.77
CA ASN A 42 9.58 -46.20 -6.98
C ASN A 42 10.93 -45.59 -7.21
N LEU A 43 11.14 -44.36 -6.75
CA LEU A 43 12.41 -43.61 -6.93
C LEU A 43 13.58 -44.27 -6.24
N THR A 44 13.37 -45.05 -5.16
CA THR A 44 14.45 -45.75 -4.46
C THR A 44 15.08 -46.79 -5.36
N GLN A 45 14.27 -47.64 -5.99
CA GLN A 45 14.75 -48.65 -6.93
C GLN A 45 15.35 -48.02 -8.21
N ALA A 46 14.75 -46.92 -8.70
CA ALA A 46 15.29 -46.20 -9.84
C ALA A 46 16.71 -45.68 -9.56
N ILE A 47 16.93 -45.10 -8.38
CA ILE A 47 18.25 -44.61 -7.94
C ILE A 47 19.24 -45.79 -7.78
N GLU A 48 18.80 -46.90 -7.16
CA GLU A 48 19.63 -48.09 -6.97
C GLU A 48 20.13 -48.65 -8.30
N VAL A 49 19.22 -48.83 -9.27
CA VAL A 49 19.56 -49.33 -10.61
C VAL A 49 20.56 -48.43 -11.33
N LEU A 50 20.33 -47.08 -11.29
CA LEU A 50 21.29 -46.15 -11.93
C LEU A 50 22.62 -46.09 -11.21
N SER A 51 22.62 -46.19 -9.89
CA SER A 51 23.85 -46.20 -9.09
C SER A 51 24.72 -47.46 -9.32
N SER A 52 24.10 -48.54 -9.79
CA SER A 52 24.79 -49.78 -10.14
C SER A 52 25.39 -49.77 -11.57
N VAL A 53 25.30 -48.67 -12.31
CA VAL A 53 25.88 -48.58 -13.66
C VAL A 53 27.39 -48.49 -13.57
N GLU A 54 28.05 -49.51 -14.09
CA GLU A 54 29.49 -49.53 -14.26
C GLU A 54 29.84 -49.29 -15.74
N THR A 55 30.55 -48.19 -16.02
CA THR A 55 30.98 -47.85 -17.38
C THR A 55 32.27 -47.04 -17.35
N SER A 56 33.12 -47.23 -18.33
CA SER A 56 34.29 -46.40 -18.54
C SER A 56 34.03 -45.19 -19.42
N ARG A 57 32.92 -45.19 -20.18
CA ARG A 57 32.54 -44.12 -21.11
C ARG A 57 32.11 -42.88 -20.33
N LEU A 58 32.76 -41.76 -20.59
CA LEU A 58 32.49 -40.50 -19.88
C LEU A 58 31.08 -39.95 -20.15
N TYR A 59 30.60 -40.07 -21.39
CA TYR A 59 29.23 -39.68 -21.75
C TYR A 59 28.18 -40.47 -20.96
N ASP A 60 28.32 -41.82 -20.88
CA ASP A 60 27.40 -42.64 -20.09
C ASP A 60 27.39 -42.20 -18.62
N LYS A 61 28.58 -41.94 -18.03
CA LYS A 61 28.67 -41.42 -16.65
C LYS A 61 27.93 -40.09 -16.45
N ALA A 62 28.10 -39.13 -17.37
CA ALA A 62 27.48 -37.84 -17.34
C ALA A 62 25.94 -37.95 -17.47
N PHE A 63 25.50 -38.81 -18.40
CA PHE A 63 24.06 -39.04 -18.61
C PHE A 63 23.40 -39.69 -17.39
N VAL A 64 24.00 -40.74 -16.85
CA VAL A 64 23.53 -41.42 -15.63
C VAL A 64 23.52 -40.45 -14.43
N ALA A 65 24.58 -39.66 -14.27
CA ALA A 65 24.62 -38.65 -13.20
C ALA A 65 23.49 -37.60 -13.33
N ARG A 66 23.22 -37.13 -14.56
CA ARG A 66 22.07 -36.25 -14.81
C ARG A 66 20.76 -36.88 -14.36
N MET A 67 20.50 -38.14 -14.71
CA MET A 67 19.31 -38.85 -14.32
C MET A 67 19.23 -39.10 -12.80
N LEU A 68 20.33 -39.54 -12.20
CA LEU A 68 20.42 -39.68 -10.74
C LEU A 68 20.14 -38.37 -10.03
N GLY A 69 20.66 -37.28 -10.55
CA GLY A 69 20.39 -35.95 -10.00
C GLY A 69 18.90 -35.60 -10.00
N VAL A 70 18.19 -35.91 -11.09
CA VAL A 70 16.71 -35.71 -11.17
C VAL A 70 16.00 -36.59 -10.15
N PHE A 71 16.33 -37.88 -10.05
CA PHE A 71 15.66 -38.78 -9.12
C PHE A 71 15.96 -38.46 -7.66
N TYR A 72 17.20 -38.05 -7.33
CA TYR A 72 17.53 -37.56 -6.00
C TYR A 72 16.75 -36.28 -5.65
N TRP A 73 16.55 -35.36 -6.60
CA TRP A 73 15.72 -34.18 -6.38
C TRP A 73 14.27 -34.56 -6.10
N GLN A 74 13.68 -35.43 -6.92
CA GLN A 74 12.32 -35.90 -6.75
C GLN A 74 12.11 -36.65 -5.42
N SER A 75 13.11 -37.39 -4.97
CA SER A 75 13.09 -38.11 -3.68
C SER A 75 13.38 -37.22 -2.46
N GLY A 76 13.52 -35.89 -2.65
CA GLY A 76 13.76 -34.95 -1.55
C GLY A 76 15.21 -34.96 -1.01
N GLN A 77 16.17 -35.37 -1.83
CA GLN A 77 17.62 -35.45 -1.49
C GLN A 77 18.43 -34.39 -2.25
N PRO A 78 18.25 -33.08 -1.97
CA PRO A 78 18.80 -32.00 -2.79
C PRO A 78 20.34 -31.98 -2.82
N LYS A 79 21.02 -32.35 -1.73
CA LYS A 79 22.48 -32.38 -1.69
C LYS A 79 23.03 -33.43 -2.64
N ALA A 80 22.42 -34.61 -2.69
CA ALA A 80 22.78 -35.69 -3.61
C ALA A 80 22.49 -35.28 -5.06
N ALA A 81 21.31 -34.65 -5.29
CA ALA A 81 20.93 -34.11 -6.59
C ALA A 81 21.96 -33.11 -7.12
N ILE A 82 22.34 -32.11 -6.33
CA ILE A 82 23.37 -31.12 -6.70
C ILE A 82 24.70 -31.82 -7.03
N LYS A 83 25.13 -32.77 -6.21
CA LYS A 83 26.38 -33.51 -6.45
C LYS A 83 26.38 -34.19 -7.82
N GLN A 84 25.30 -34.86 -8.18
CA GLN A 84 25.19 -35.59 -9.43
C GLN A 84 25.04 -34.68 -10.64
N ILE A 85 24.17 -33.67 -10.56
CA ILE A 85 23.98 -32.69 -11.65
C ILE A 85 25.27 -31.89 -11.88
N LYS A 86 25.95 -31.47 -10.79
CA LYS A 86 27.24 -30.78 -10.89
C LYS A 86 28.28 -31.63 -11.62
N TYR A 87 28.38 -32.92 -11.28
CA TYR A 87 29.28 -33.84 -12.00
C TYR A 87 28.94 -33.91 -13.49
N ALA A 88 27.64 -34.02 -13.84
CA ALA A 88 27.22 -34.08 -15.23
C ALA A 88 27.57 -32.79 -16.00
N VAL A 89 27.42 -31.61 -15.38
CA VAL A 89 27.81 -30.32 -15.97
C VAL A 89 29.33 -30.21 -16.14
N GLU A 90 30.10 -30.49 -15.07
CA GLU A 90 31.53 -30.31 -15.06
C GLU A 90 32.28 -31.33 -15.96
N SER A 91 31.65 -32.46 -16.29
CA SER A 91 32.22 -33.44 -17.21
C SER A 91 32.39 -32.89 -18.64
N GLY A 92 31.55 -31.94 -19.06
CA GLY A 92 31.54 -31.40 -20.42
C GLY A 92 31.08 -32.39 -21.51
N GLU A 93 30.64 -33.59 -21.13
CA GLU A 93 30.30 -34.66 -22.07
C GLU A 93 28.88 -34.54 -22.67
N LEU A 94 28.00 -33.84 -21.99
CA LEU A 94 26.65 -33.54 -22.50
C LEU A 94 26.74 -32.43 -23.54
N GLN A 95 25.94 -32.52 -24.60
CA GLN A 95 25.99 -31.58 -25.72
C GLN A 95 24.67 -30.86 -25.93
N ASP A 96 24.72 -29.77 -26.67
CA ASP A 96 23.57 -28.99 -27.12
C ASP A 96 22.53 -28.73 -26.03
N GLU A 97 21.30 -29.08 -26.30
CA GLU A 97 20.14 -28.83 -25.41
C GLU A 97 20.24 -29.64 -24.10
N GLN A 98 20.90 -30.83 -24.12
CA GLN A 98 21.13 -31.61 -22.91
C GLN A 98 22.07 -30.88 -21.95
N ALA A 99 23.18 -30.36 -22.46
CA ALA A 99 24.14 -29.59 -21.69
C ALA A 99 23.42 -28.37 -21.08
N TRP A 100 22.71 -27.62 -21.91
CA TRP A 100 22.00 -26.40 -21.48
C TRP A 100 20.94 -26.70 -20.41
N THR A 101 20.12 -27.72 -20.62
CA THR A 101 19.08 -28.08 -19.63
C THR A 101 19.67 -28.61 -18.33
N THR A 102 20.79 -29.29 -18.38
CA THR A 102 21.48 -29.79 -17.17
C THR A 102 22.13 -28.66 -16.38
N GLU A 103 22.76 -27.70 -17.07
CA GLU A 103 23.29 -26.47 -16.49
C GLU A 103 22.17 -25.67 -15.80
N ARG A 104 21.00 -25.54 -16.48
CA ARG A 104 19.83 -24.89 -15.90
C ARG A 104 19.32 -25.60 -14.66
N MET A 105 19.25 -26.95 -14.68
CA MET A 105 18.90 -27.74 -13.50
C MET A 105 19.81 -27.44 -12.32
N LEU A 106 21.12 -27.36 -12.55
CA LEU A 106 22.08 -27.05 -11.50
C LEU A 106 21.83 -25.66 -10.88
N ALA A 107 21.60 -24.67 -11.73
CA ALA A 107 21.30 -23.33 -11.29
C ALA A 107 19.99 -23.27 -10.48
N ASP A 108 18.93 -23.94 -10.97
CA ASP A 108 17.64 -24.01 -10.29
C ASP A 108 17.75 -24.76 -8.94
N LEU A 109 18.54 -25.83 -8.85
CA LEU A 109 18.83 -26.55 -7.61
C LEU A 109 19.54 -25.65 -6.59
N TYR A 110 20.53 -24.87 -7.03
CA TYR A 110 21.19 -23.90 -6.16
C TYR A 110 20.22 -22.83 -5.63
N VAL A 111 19.31 -22.33 -6.48
CA VAL A 111 18.28 -21.36 -6.03
C VAL A 111 17.37 -21.98 -4.99
N ASN A 112 16.90 -23.21 -5.20
CA ASN A 112 16.03 -23.91 -4.25
C ASN A 112 16.70 -24.17 -2.90
N GLU A 113 18.02 -24.41 -2.91
CA GLU A 113 18.83 -24.55 -1.70
C GLU A 113 19.37 -23.21 -1.18
N GLN A 114 18.84 -22.08 -1.67
CA GLN A 114 19.20 -20.71 -1.29
C GLN A 114 20.70 -20.39 -1.49
N GLN A 115 21.38 -21.11 -2.37
CA GLN A 115 22.78 -20.87 -2.73
C GLN A 115 22.85 -19.93 -3.95
N PHE A 116 22.27 -18.75 -3.81
CA PHE A 116 22.03 -17.80 -4.90
C PHE A 116 23.31 -17.36 -5.63
N GLU A 117 24.39 -17.14 -4.89
CA GLU A 117 25.68 -16.74 -5.48
C GLU A 117 26.27 -17.84 -6.37
N LYS A 118 25.97 -19.12 -6.08
CA LYS A 118 26.39 -20.23 -6.92
C LYS A 118 25.49 -20.40 -8.14
N ALA A 119 24.23 -20.05 -8.05
CA ALA A 119 23.29 -20.16 -9.16
C ALA A 119 23.59 -19.15 -10.28
N LEU A 120 23.96 -17.92 -9.92
CA LEU A 120 24.14 -16.82 -10.88
C LEU A 120 25.14 -17.09 -12.00
N PRO A 121 26.39 -17.62 -11.75
CA PRO A 121 27.33 -17.94 -12.81
C PRO A 121 26.72 -18.91 -13.84
N HIS A 122 26.00 -19.92 -13.40
CA HIS A 122 25.34 -20.90 -14.27
C HIS A 122 24.24 -20.23 -15.12
N TYR A 123 23.39 -19.41 -14.55
CA TYR A 123 22.41 -18.68 -15.34
C TYR A 123 23.03 -17.74 -16.36
N TYR A 124 24.11 -17.03 -16.02
CA TYR A 124 24.81 -16.17 -16.98
C TYR A 124 25.53 -16.98 -18.09
N GLN A 125 26.01 -18.18 -17.76
CA GLN A 125 26.58 -19.08 -18.76
C GLN A 125 25.50 -19.51 -19.79
N LEU A 126 24.30 -19.84 -19.34
CA LEU A 126 23.19 -20.22 -20.19
C LEU A 126 22.79 -19.13 -21.22
N LEU A 127 22.95 -17.84 -20.87
CA LEU A 127 22.67 -16.73 -21.79
C LEU A 127 23.63 -16.68 -23.01
N LYS A 128 24.80 -17.32 -22.95
CA LYS A 128 25.77 -17.27 -24.06
C LYS A 128 25.32 -18.09 -25.28
N SER A 129 24.51 -19.13 -25.05
CA SER A 129 24.02 -20.01 -26.14
C SER A 129 22.63 -20.55 -25.73
N VAL A 130 21.57 -19.81 -26.04
CA VAL A 130 20.19 -20.23 -25.74
C VAL A 130 19.67 -21.06 -26.90
N PRO A 131 19.25 -22.33 -26.68
CA PRO A 131 18.62 -23.14 -27.73
C PRO A 131 17.31 -22.49 -28.19
N PRO A 132 16.93 -22.67 -29.48
CA PRO A 132 15.68 -22.11 -30.03
C PRO A 132 14.39 -22.56 -29.30
N SER A 133 14.43 -23.73 -28.68
CA SER A 133 13.35 -24.28 -27.84
C SER A 133 13.15 -23.57 -26.50
N GLN A 134 14.12 -22.76 -26.08
CA GLN A 134 14.14 -22.13 -24.75
C GLN A 134 13.84 -20.64 -24.83
N LYS A 135 13.19 -20.12 -23.79
CA LYS A 135 12.81 -18.71 -23.69
C LYS A 135 13.87 -17.92 -22.90
N VAL A 136 14.46 -16.95 -23.56
CA VAL A 136 15.51 -16.10 -22.96
C VAL A 136 14.95 -15.15 -21.90
N ASP A 137 13.69 -14.75 -22.03
CA ASP A 137 13.00 -13.88 -21.05
C ASP A 137 12.82 -14.58 -19.71
N ASP A 138 12.44 -15.87 -19.69
CA ASP A 138 12.37 -16.65 -18.44
C ASP A 138 13.72 -16.67 -17.72
N LEU A 139 14.81 -16.81 -18.47
CA LEU A 139 16.16 -16.82 -17.90
C LEU A 139 16.54 -15.45 -17.28
N TRP A 140 16.27 -14.35 -17.99
CA TRP A 140 16.47 -13.01 -17.45
C TRP A 140 15.64 -12.77 -16.17
N LEU A 141 14.40 -13.25 -16.15
CA LEU A 141 13.55 -13.11 -14.97
C LEU A 141 14.09 -13.90 -13.77
N ARG A 142 14.58 -15.14 -13.99
CA ARG A 142 15.24 -15.94 -12.93
C ARG A 142 16.49 -15.27 -12.38
N ILE A 143 17.31 -14.69 -13.24
CA ILE A 143 18.49 -13.92 -12.83
C ILE A 143 18.07 -12.71 -11.98
N ALA A 144 17.03 -11.96 -12.41
CA ALA A 144 16.53 -10.84 -11.64
C ALA A 144 16.01 -11.26 -10.27
N GLN A 145 15.24 -12.37 -10.20
CA GLN A 145 14.76 -12.95 -8.95
C GLN A 145 15.90 -13.36 -8.04
N THR A 146 16.93 -14.01 -8.60
CA THR A 146 18.10 -14.47 -7.84
C THR A 146 18.88 -13.27 -7.26
N HIS A 147 19.14 -12.22 -8.05
CA HIS A 147 19.74 -11.00 -7.54
C HIS A 147 18.87 -10.30 -6.48
N TYR A 148 17.55 -10.39 -6.61
CA TYR A 148 16.64 -9.83 -5.63
C TYR A 148 16.77 -10.52 -4.25
N GLN A 149 16.92 -11.84 -4.24
CA GLN A 149 17.09 -12.64 -3.00
C GLN A 149 18.35 -12.26 -2.21
N ILE A 150 19.40 -11.81 -2.90
CA ILE A 150 20.66 -11.39 -2.27
C ILE A 150 20.81 -9.86 -2.22
N ALA A 151 19.69 -9.14 -2.29
CA ALA A 151 19.62 -7.68 -2.15
C ALA A 151 20.52 -6.88 -3.12
N GLN A 152 20.83 -7.42 -4.27
CA GLN A 152 21.64 -6.75 -5.30
C GLN A 152 20.76 -5.86 -6.20
N TRP A 153 20.08 -4.88 -5.60
CA TRP A 153 19.01 -4.07 -6.21
C TRP A 153 19.39 -3.40 -7.53
N LYS A 154 20.60 -2.86 -7.64
CA LYS A 154 21.10 -2.27 -8.91
C LYS A 154 21.17 -3.31 -10.02
N LYS A 155 21.61 -4.53 -9.70
CA LYS A 155 21.68 -5.62 -10.67
C LYS A 155 20.27 -6.10 -11.07
N VAL A 156 19.33 -6.14 -10.13
CA VAL A 156 17.92 -6.42 -10.44
C VAL A 156 17.41 -5.49 -11.52
N LEU A 157 17.57 -4.16 -11.36
CA LEU A 157 17.12 -3.18 -12.35
C LEU A 157 17.83 -3.38 -13.69
N HIS A 158 19.16 -3.55 -13.69
CA HIS A 158 19.92 -3.78 -14.92
C HIS A 158 19.45 -5.03 -15.68
N VAL A 159 19.19 -6.13 -14.96
CA VAL A 159 18.72 -7.38 -15.56
C VAL A 159 17.28 -7.23 -16.08
N LEU A 160 16.42 -6.51 -15.37
CA LEU A 160 15.05 -6.22 -15.85
C LEU A 160 15.05 -5.31 -17.08
N ASP A 161 16.03 -4.40 -17.23
CA ASP A 161 16.19 -3.64 -18.47
C ASP A 161 16.55 -4.57 -19.64
N LYS A 162 17.42 -5.60 -19.43
CA LYS A 162 17.69 -6.65 -20.43
C LYS A 162 16.44 -7.50 -20.73
N TYR A 163 15.69 -7.91 -19.70
CA TYR A 163 14.40 -8.57 -19.89
C TYR A 163 13.48 -7.76 -20.78
N GLN A 164 13.39 -6.45 -20.57
CA GLN A 164 12.49 -5.55 -21.30
C GLN A 164 12.88 -5.41 -22.80
N THR A 165 14.11 -5.69 -23.20
CA THR A 165 14.49 -5.70 -24.62
C THR A 165 13.93 -6.91 -25.39
N VAL A 166 13.48 -7.94 -24.66
CA VAL A 166 12.97 -9.21 -25.24
C VAL A 166 11.46 -9.34 -25.08
N THR A 167 10.95 -8.94 -23.91
CA THR A 167 9.54 -9.09 -23.53
C THR A 167 9.04 -7.83 -22.83
N PRO A 168 7.86 -7.29 -23.18
CA PRO A 168 7.31 -6.11 -22.50
C PRO A 168 7.17 -6.30 -20.99
N LEU A 169 7.54 -5.27 -20.23
CA LEU A 169 7.39 -5.24 -18.76
C LEU A 169 5.93 -4.88 -18.41
N ASN A 170 5.02 -5.85 -18.58
CA ASN A 170 3.57 -5.67 -18.45
C ASN A 170 2.88 -6.74 -17.61
N THR A 171 3.64 -7.55 -16.88
CA THR A 171 3.10 -8.56 -15.97
C THR A 171 3.50 -8.26 -14.53
N LYS A 172 2.71 -8.75 -13.58
CA LYS A 172 2.87 -8.47 -12.15
C LYS A 172 4.26 -8.81 -11.60
N ASN A 173 4.78 -9.99 -11.94
CA ASN A 173 6.01 -10.50 -11.33
C ASN A 173 7.24 -9.62 -11.62
N PRO A 174 7.64 -9.33 -12.87
CA PRO A 174 8.78 -8.47 -13.14
C PRO A 174 8.55 -7.01 -12.70
N LEU A 175 7.31 -6.49 -12.76
CA LEU A 175 6.98 -5.15 -12.24
C LEU A 175 7.15 -5.08 -10.72
N SER A 176 6.74 -6.10 -9.98
CA SER A 176 6.91 -6.15 -8.52
C SER A 176 8.39 -6.21 -8.11
N LEU A 177 9.21 -6.97 -8.85
CA LEU A 177 10.66 -6.99 -8.65
C LEU A 177 11.28 -5.60 -8.91
N LYS A 178 10.86 -4.96 -10.02
CA LYS A 178 11.33 -3.60 -10.36
C LYS A 178 10.95 -2.61 -9.28
N LEU A 179 9.68 -2.60 -8.88
CA LEU A 179 9.19 -1.73 -7.81
C LEU A 179 9.98 -1.95 -6.51
N GLY A 180 10.12 -3.20 -6.07
CA GLY A 180 10.87 -3.53 -4.86
C GLY A 180 12.31 -3.02 -4.90
N ALA A 181 13.02 -3.25 -6.01
CA ALA A 181 14.38 -2.75 -6.18
C ALA A 181 14.47 -1.21 -6.19
N GLN A 182 13.52 -0.54 -6.86
CA GLN A 182 13.44 0.93 -6.88
C GLN A 182 13.19 1.50 -5.49
N LEU A 183 12.29 0.89 -4.70
CA LEU A 183 12.00 1.32 -3.33
C LEU A 183 13.21 1.14 -2.42
N GLN A 184 13.93 0.03 -2.53
CA GLN A 184 15.16 -0.23 -1.75
C GLN A 184 16.31 0.72 -2.12
N LEU A 185 16.35 1.20 -3.36
CA LEU A 185 17.31 2.19 -3.83
C LEU A 185 16.84 3.64 -3.65
N GLU A 186 15.71 3.85 -2.98
CA GLU A 186 15.09 5.17 -2.76
C GLU A 186 14.79 5.95 -4.06
N GLN A 187 14.61 5.24 -5.16
CA GLN A 187 14.29 5.82 -6.47
C GLN A 187 12.79 6.18 -6.55
N TRP A 188 12.31 7.00 -5.61
CA TRP A 188 10.89 7.30 -5.40
C TRP A 188 10.18 7.77 -6.67
N LYS A 189 10.80 8.70 -7.42
CA LYS A 189 10.22 9.19 -8.69
C LYS A 189 10.09 8.10 -9.75
N ALA A 190 11.07 7.21 -9.84
CA ALA A 190 11.06 6.11 -10.81
C ALA A 190 10.08 4.99 -10.41
N ALA A 191 9.79 4.84 -9.13
CA ALA A 191 8.84 3.86 -8.61
C ALA A 191 7.38 4.18 -8.97
N ILE A 192 7.00 5.46 -9.11
CA ILE A 192 5.64 5.89 -9.43
C ILE A 192 5.10 5.23 -10.71
N PRO A 193 5.72 5.37 -11.90
CA PRO A 193 5.19 4.75 -13.11
C PRO A 193 5.20 3.22 -13.09
N THR A 194 6.08 2.61 -12.30
CA THR A 194 6.07 1.15 -12.09
C THR A 194 4.84 0.73 -11.29
N LEU A 195 4.52 1.49 -10.25
CA LEU A 195 3.37 1.25 -9.40
C LEU A 195 2.04 1.53 -10.11
N GLU A 196 1.99 2.57 -10.95
CA GLU A 196 0.83 2.85 -11.81
C GLU A 196 0.52 1.68 -12.76
N LYS A 197 1.55 1.06 -13.35
CA LYS A 197 1.37 -0.16 -14.15
C LYS A 197 0.83 -1.34 -13.34
N LEU A 198 1.28 -1.51 -12.08
CA LEU A 198 0.75 -2.55 -11.19
C LEU A 198 -0.72 -2.28 -10.84
N ILE A 199 -1.09 -1.03 -10.59
CA ILE A 199 -2.48 -0.61 -10.38
C ILE A 199 -3.35 -0.89 -11.61
N MET A 200 -2.84 -0.65 -12.82
CA MET A 200 -3.57 -0.98 -14.06
C MET A 200 -3.82 -2.49 -14.21
N LEU A 201 -2.95 -3.34 -13.68
CA LEU A 201 -3.13 -4.79 -13.69
C LEU A 201 -4.08 -5.28 -12.58
N GLU A 202 -4.06 -4.65 -11.43
CA GLU A 202 -4.84 -5.01 -10.24
C GLU A 202 -5.41 -3.74 -9.59
N PRO A 203 -6.46 -3.12 -10.19
CA PRO A 203 -6.97 -1.83 -9.75
C PRO A 203 -7.67 -1.86 -8.39
N ASP A 204 -8.11 -3.02 -7.95
CA ASP A 204 -8.75 -3.28 -6.66
C ASP A 204 -7.76 -3.50 -5.52
N GLN A 205 -6.46 -3.63 -5.82
CA GLN A 205 -5.44 -3.90 -4.82
C GLN A 205 -5.09 -2.63 -4.00
N ALA A 206 -5.75 -2.46 -2.87
CA ALA A 206 -5.59 -1.30 -1.97
C ALA A 206 -4.13 -1.01 -1.57
N SER A 207 -3.28 -2.04 -1.47
CA SER A 207 -1.86 -1.88 -1.11
C SER A 207 -1.06 -1.09 -2.15
N TRP A 208 -1.38 -1.22 -3.44
CA TRP A 208 -0.73 -0.44 -4.49
C TRP A 208 -1.09 1.03 -4.40
N TRP A 209 -2.36 1.34 -4.18
CA TRP A 209 -2.84 2.71 -4.00
C TRP A 209 -2.20 3.38 -2.78
N ARG A 210 -2.12 2.69 -1.63
CA ARG A 210 -1.45 3.22 -0.44
C ARG A 210 0.02 3.51 -0.69
N GLN A 211 0.73 2.63 -1.39
CA GLN A 211 2.12 2.86 -1.75
C GLN A 211 2.26 4.08 -2.68
N LEU A 212 1.37 4.24 -3.68
CA LEU A 212 1.39 5.39 -4.58
C LEU A 212 1.16 6.71 -3.83
N VAL A 213 0.16 6.74 -2.94
CA VAL A 213 -0.09 7.89 -2.06
C VAL A 213 1.14 8.18 -1.19
N GLY A 214 1.74 7.16 -0.60
CA GLY A 214 2.94 7.29 0.21
C GLY A 214 4.14 7.86 -0.56
N LEU A 215 4.34 7.43 -1.81
CA LEU A 215 5.37 7.98 -2.68
C LEU A 215 5.14 9.46 -3.01
N HIS A 216 3.90 9.82 -3.34
CA HIS A 216 3.54 11.21 -3.60
C HIS A 216 3.75 12.10 -2.37
N LEU A 217 3.36 11.64 -1.18
CA LEU A 217 3.59 12.37 0.06
C LEU A 217 5.08 12.54 0.39
N ARG A 218 5.88 11.50 0.17
CA ARG A 218 7.33 11.56 0.38
C ARG A 218 8.02 12.57 -0.55
N LEU A 219 7.45 12.80 -1.73
CA LEU A 219 7.91 13.78 -2.71
C LEU A 219 7.26 15.16 -2.54
N ASP A 220 6.51 15.40 -1.46
CA ASP A 220 5.69 16.60 -1.20
C ASP A 220 4.68 16.92 -2.32
N GLN A 221 4.23 15.91 -3.02
CA GLN A 221 3.25 16.00 -4.11
C GLN A 221 1.82 15.78 -3.55
N ARG A 222 1.36 16.67 -2.67
CA ARG A 222 0.09 16.51 -1.92
C ARG A 222 -1.13 16.41 -2.81
N ARG A 223 -1.14 17.18 -3.91
CA ARG A 223 -2.24 17.13 -4.88
C ARG A 223 -2.32 15.79 -5.60
N GLN A 224 -1.19 15.22 -5.97
CA GLN A 224 -1.13 13.89 -6.59
C GLN A 224 -1.53 12.80 -5.58
N ALA A 225 -1.12 12.93 -4.31
CA ALA A 225 -1.55 12.02 -3.25
C ALA A 225 -3.08 12.05 -3.07
N LEU A 226 -3.68 13.26 -3.05
CA LEU A 226 -5.14 13.42 -3.02
C LEU A 226 -5.80 12.74 -4.22
N ASN A 227 -5.30 13.01 -5.43
CA ASN A 227 -5.86 12.45 -6.66
C ASN A 227 -5.81 10.91 -6.65
N SER A 228 -4.68 10.33 -6.23
CA SER A 228 -4.52 8.87 -6.16
C SER A 228 -5.50 8.24 -5.17
N LEU A 229 -5.65 8.82 -3.98
CA LEU A 229 -6.54 8.26 -2.96
C LEU A 229 -8.03 8.48 -3.31
N ALA A 230 -8.37 9.62 -3.90
CA ALA A 230 -9.71 9.89 -4.40
C ALA A 230 -10.08 8.97 -5.57
N LEU A 231 -9.12 8.69 -6.48
CA LEU A 231 -9.32 7.75 -7.58
C LEU A 231 -9.49 6.33 -7.07
N ALA A 232 -8.71 5.88 -6.10
CA ALA A 232 -8.89 4.58 -5.46
C ALA A 232 -10.32 4.42 -4.91
N LYS A 233 -10.82 5.44 -4.20
CA LYS A 233 -12.20 5.46 -3.71
C LYS A 233 -13.22 5.37 -4.85
N LEU A 234 -13.00 6.10 -5.94
CA LEU A 234 -13.88 6.11 -7.11
C LEU A 234 -13.91 4.75 -7.82
N GLN A 235 -12.77 4.04 -7.86
CA GLN A 235 -12.66 2.68 -8.41
C GLN A 235 -13.28 1.61 -7.50
N GLY A 236 -13.85 2.00 -6.36
CA GLY A 236 -14.48 1.06 -5.42
C GLY A 236 -13.49 0.32 -4.52
N VAL A 237 -12.23 0.77 -4.43
CA VAL A 237 -11.26 0.21 -3.49
C VAL A 237 -11.72 0.44 -2.07
N GLU A 238 -11.76 -0.60 -1.27
CA GLU A 238 -12.13 -0.51 0.14
C GLU A 238 -11.05 0.24 0.93
N LEU A 239 -11.42 1.45 1.38
CA LEU A 239 -10.55 2.30 2.18
C LEU A 239 -10.77 2.04 3.67
N THR A 240 -9.69 1.84 4.41
CA THR A 240 -9.73 1.79 5.87
C THR A 240 -10.06 3.17 6.45
N ASP A 241 -10.47 3.24 7.72
CA ASP A 241 -10.72 4.53 8.37
C ASP A 241 -9.47 5.41 8.41
N LYS A 242 -8.28 4.83 8.49
CA LYS A 242 -7.02 5.58 8.35
C LYS A 242 -6.86 6.18 6.94
N ASP A 243 -7.20 5.44 5.90
CA ASP A 243 -7.14 5.94 4.52
C ASP A 243 -8.18 7.06 4.31
N LYS A 244 -9.39 6.90 4.85
CA LYS A 244 -10.45 7.93 4.80
C LYS A 244 -10.03 9.20 5.55
N HIS A 245 -9.46 9.05 6.75
CA HIS A 245 -8.97 10.20 7.53
C HIS A 245 -7.87 10.95 6.77
N LEU A 246 -6.90 10.22 6.20
CA LEU A 246 -5.87 10.81 5.33
C LEU A 246 -6.50 11.53 4.12
N LEU A 247 -7.51 10.93 3.48
CA LEU A 247 -8.23 11.54 2.36
C LEU A 247 -8.89 12.86 2.78
N ALA A 248 -9.53 12.90 3.96
CA ALA A 248 -10.13 14.12 4.50
C ALA A 248 -9.08 15.21 4.73
N GLN A 249 -7.96 14.87 5.36
CA GLN A 249 -6.86 15.80 5.57
C GLN A 249 -6.30 16.35 4.26
N LEU A 250 -6.12 15.48 3.25
CA LEU A 250 -5.65 15.90 1.93
C LEU A 250 -6.66 16.82 1.23
N TYR A 251 -7.96 16.57 1.34
CA TYR A 251 -8.98 17.49 0.83
C TYR A 251 -8.90 18.87 1.51
N ALA A 252 -8.83 18.91 2.84
CA ALA A 252 -8.73 20.16 3.58
C ALA A 252 -7.47 20.96 3.22
N GLN A 253 -6.31 20.28 3.15
CA GLN A 253 -5.03 20.90 2.77
C GLN A 253 -5.03 21.44 1.33
N ASN A 254 -5.85 20.87 0.45
CA ASN A 254 -6.02 21.35 -0.93
C ASN A 254 -7.18 22.35 -1.08
N GLY A 255 -7.73 22.89 0.02
CA GLY A 255 -8.77 23.92 0.00
C GLY A 255 -10.16 23.40 -0.34
N ILE A 256 -10.44 22.14 -0.07
CA ILE A 256 -11.75 21.49 -0.33
C ILE A 256 -12.34 20.97 0.99
N PRO A 257 -12.60 21.86 1.98
CA PRO A 257 -13.00 21.46 3.32
C PRO A 257 -14.37 20.79 3.38
N GLU A 258 -15.29 21.11 2.46
CA GLU A 258 -16.59 20.44 2.38
C GLU A 258 -16.43 18.94 2.17
N ARG A 259 -15.62 18.53 1.19
CA ARG A 259 -15.35 17.11 0.95
C ARG A 259 -14.60 16.44 2.10
N ALA A 260 -13.70 17.19 2.75
CA ALA A 260 -13.03 16.70 3.95
C ALA A 260 -14.03 16.32 5.04
N ALA A 261 -14.96 17.22 5.36
CA ALA A 261 -16.01 16.99 6.34
C ALA A 261 -16.92 15.80 5.96
N GLN A 262 -17.32 15.73 4.68
CA GLN A 262 -18.12 14.61 4.16
C GLN A 262 -17.42 13.26 4.31
N VAL A 263 -16.11 13.20 4.06
CA VAL A 263 -15.34 11.95 4.23
C VAL A 263 -15.28 11.55 5.70
N LEU A 264 -15.05 12.51 6.62
CA LEU A 264 -15.01 12.21 8.05
C LEU A 264 -16.35 11.63 8.55
N GLN A 265 -17.50 12.05 8.00
CA GLN A 265 -18.80 11.46 8.33
C GLN A 265 -18.92 9.96 8.03
N THR A 266 -18.06 9.42 7.15
CA THR A 266 -18.06 8.01 6.78
C THR A 266 -17.18 7.13 7.66
N LEU A 267 -16.53 7.70 8.67
CA LEU A 267 -15.73 6.95 9.63
C LEU A 267 -16.63 6.21 10.62
N SER A 268 -16.18 5.07 11.12
CA SER A 268 -16.97 4.24 12.04
C SER A 268 -17.32 4.95 13.33
N ASP A 269 -16.41 5.77 13.87
CA ASP A 269 -16.58 6.49 15.13
C ASP A 269 -16.89 7.98 14.94
N ALA A 270 -17.35 8.38 13.73
CA ALA A 270 -17.54 9.79 13.35
C ALA A 270 -18.41 10.59 14.32
N ASP A 271 -19.43 9.97 14.90
CA ASP A 271 -20.39 10.60 15.84
C ASP A 271 -20.01 10.42 17.32
N GLN A 272 -19.00 9.61 17.63
CA GLN A 272 -18.63 9.24 19.00
C GLN A 272 -17.26 9.81 19.42
N ASP A 273 -16.33 9.98 18.48
CA ASP A 273 -15.02 10.54 18.78
C ASP A 273 -15.06 12.06 18.77
N LEU A 274 -14.84 12.66 19.95
CA LEU A 274 -14.83 14.12 20.12
C LEU A 274 -13.79 14.81 19.22
N THR A 275 -12.64 14.14 18.96
CA THR A 275 -11.61 14.72 18.10
C THR A 275 -12.07 14.78 16.65
N LEU A 276 -12.69 13.72 16.16
CA LEU A 276 -13.28 13.68 14.82
C LEU A 276 -14.42 14.68 14.65
N LEU A 277 -15.31 14.81 15.66
CA LEU A 277 -16.38 15.79 15.64
C LEU A 277 -15.84 17.22 15.53
N LYS A 278 -14.81 17.55 16.30
CA LYS A 278 -14.17 18.87 16.26
C LYS A 278 -13.52 19.16 14.90
N GLU A 279 -12.80 18.18 14.36
CA GLU A 279 -12.16 18.29 13.05
C GLU A 279 -13.21 18.49 11.95
N GLN A 280 -14.25 17.68 11.94
CA GLN A 280 -15.36 17.75 11.00
C GLN A 280 -16.11 19.07 11.07
N ALA A 281 -16.46 19.53 12.29
CA ALA A 281 -17.15 20.79 12.48
C ALA A 281 -16.31 21.99 12.01
N THR A 282 -14.99 21.91 12.23
CA THR A 282 -14.05 22.92 11.73
C THR A 282 -14.03 22.96 10.21
N TYR A 283 -14.02 21.80 9.55
CA TYR A 283 -14.06 21.73 8.09
C TYR A 283 -15.40 22.26 7.53
N TRP A 284 -16.54 21.97 8.18
CA TRP A 284 -17.83 22.55 7.81
C TRP A 284 -17.82 24.08 7.94
N GLN A 285 -17.20 24.63 9.00
CA GLN A 285 -17.04 26.08 9.15
C GLN A 285 -16.18 26.67 8.03
N GLN A 286 -15.05 26.05 7.69
CA GLN A 286 -14.18 26.49 6.59
C GLN A 286 -14.91 26.44 5.25
N ALA A 287 -15.79 25.46 5.05
CA ALA A 287 -16.66 25.34 3.88
C ALA A 287 -17.81 26.33 3.86
N LYS A 288 -18.03 27.09 4.96
CA LYS A 288 -19.20 27.97 5.19
C LYS A 288 -20.52 27.20 5.18
N GLU A 289 -20.49 25.92 5.45
CA GLU A 289 -21.68 25.06 5.62
C GLU A 289 -22.20 25.17 7.08
N TRP A 290 -22.75 26.33 7.40
CA TRP A 290 -23.05 26.76 8.77
C TRP A 290 -23.96 25.80 9.52
N GLN A 291 -25.03 25.32 8.87
CA GLN A 291 -25.99 24.40 9.50
C GLN A 291 -25.33 23.04 9.83
N SER A 292 -24.45 22.55 8.94
CA SER A 292 -23.70 21.33 9.18
C SER A 292 -22.67 21.53 10.29
N ALA A 293 -21.99 22.68 10.33
CA ALA A 293 -21.09 23.05 11.41
C ALA A 293 -21.81 23.11 12.76
N ILE A 294 -22.97 23.77 12.84
CA ILE A 294 -23.78 23.87 14.07
C ILE A 294 -24.19 22.49 14.55
N ARG A 295 -24.72 21.63 13.67
CA ARG A 295 -25.09 20.25 14.03
C ARG A 295 -23.95 19.47 14.60
N THR A 296 -22.76 19.54 13.93
CA THR A 296 -21.59 18.77 14.37
C THR A 296 -21.00 19.31 15.66
N TRP A 297 -20.92 20.66 15.82
CA TRP A 297 -20.53 21.26 17.10
C TRP A 297 -21.48 20.94 18.23
N THR A 298 -22.80 20.83 17.95
CA THR A 298 -23.79 20.44 18.98
C THR A 298 -23.52 19.01 19.47
N LYS A 299 -23.22 18.06 18.57
CA LYS A 299 -22.81 16.69 18.97
C LYS A 299 -21.55 16.72 19.83
N ALA A 300 -20.57 17.55 19.48
CA ALA A 300 -19.35 17.71 20.28
C ALA A 300 -19.67 18.32 21.66
N ALA A 301 -20.61 19.29 21.71
CA ALA A 301 -21.03 19.94 22.94
C ALA A 301 -21.84 19.03 23.87
N GLU A 302 -22.53 18.02 23.34
CA GLU A 302 -23.21 16.99 24.15
C GLU A 302 -22.20 16.09 24.90
N GLN A 303 -20.98 15.96 24.40
CA GLN A 303 -19.89 15.23 25.06
C GLN A 303 -19.07 16.14 25.99
N ASP A 304 -18.89 17.42 25.63
CA ASP A 304 -18.12 18.39 26.39
C ASP A 304 -18.76 19.78 26.23
N GLU A 305 -19.41 20.24 27.30
CA GLU A 305 -20.20 21.46 27.35
C GLU A 305 -19.46 22.74 26.91
N GLN A 306 -18.12 22.75 26.97
CA GLN A 306 -17.34 23.89 26.51
C GLN A 306 -17.61 24.27 25.05
N TYR A 307 -18.00 23.30 24.19
CA TYR A 307 -18.26 23.51 22.77
C TYR A 307 -19.62 24.16 22.48
N TYR A 308 -20.51 24.30 23.44
CA TYR A 308 -21.71 25.14 23.28
C TYR A 308 -21.34 26.61 22.98
N TRP A 309 -20.16 27.02 23.38
CA TRP A 309 -19.64 28.34 22.98
C TRP A 309 -19.52 28.49 21.46
N GLN A 310 -18.96 27.51 20.75
CA GLN A 310 -18.86 27.52 19.30
C GLN A 310 -20.22 27.50 18.63
N VAL A 311 -21.14 26.68 19.16
CA VAL A 311 -22.54 26.63 18.70
C VAL A 311 -23.19 27.98 18.81
N ALA A 312 -23.06 28.65 19.96
CA ALA A 312 -23.66 29.96 20.22
C ALA A 312 -23.10 31.06 19.29
N LEU A 313 -21.78 31.05 19.06
CA LEU A 313 -21.16 31.99 18.12
C LEU A 313 -21.69 31.82 16.71
N LEU A 314 -21.83 30.58 16.24
CA LEU A 314 -22.37 30.29 14.91
C LEU A 314 -23.83 30.71 14.78
N TYR A 315 -24.67 30.43 15.78
CA TYR A 315 -26.06 30.92 15.80
C TYR A 315 -26.12 32.44 15.75
N ASN A 316 -25.32 33.16 16.55
CA ASN A 316 -25.20 34.59 16.50
C ASN A 316 -24.81 35.12 15.12
N GLN A 317 -23.83 34.49 14.49
CA GLN A 317 -23.38 34.85 13.15
C GLN A 317 -24.44 34.63 12.09
N GLN A 318 -25.28 33.61 12.25
CA GLN A 318 -26.37 33.30 11.32
C GLN A 318 -27.68 34.08 11.63
N GLY A 319 -27.69 34.98 12.63
CA GLY A 319 -28.85 35.74 13.01
C GLY A 319 -29.91 34.94 13.77
N GLN A 320 -29.59 33.74 14.20
CA GLN A 320 -30.47 32.86 15.00
C GLN A 320 -30.28 33.18 16.49
N PHE A 321 -30.72 34.39 16.88
CA PHE A 321 -30.36 34.94 18.19
C PHE A 321 -31.03 34.24 19.36
N LYS A 322 -32.22 33.66 19.17
CA LYS A 322 -32.90 32.88 20.22
C LYS A 322 -32.14 31.59 20.52
N GLU A 323 -31.75 30.89 19.50
CA GLU A 323 -30.95 29.65 19.56
C GLU A 323 -29.56 29.94 20.15
N ALA A 324 -28.99 31.11 19.78
CA ALA A 324 -27.72 31.55 20.37
C ALA A 324 -27.81 31.71 21.90
N LEU A 325 -28.87 32.34 22.40
CA LEU A 325 -29.12 32.51 23.85
C LEU A 325 -29.25 31.14 24.52
N GLN A 326 -30.03 30.23 23.95
CA GLN A 326 -30.16 28.86 24.49
C GLN A 326 -28.86 28.11 24.57
N ALA A 327 -28.00 28.25 23.55
CA ALA A 327 -26.67 27.65 23.57
C ALA A 327 -25.76 28.31 24.62
N LEU A 328 -25.83 29.66 24.78
CA LEU A 328 -25.06 30.40 25.79
C LEU A 328 -25.47 30.01 27.22
N ASP A 329 -26.72 29.58 27.45
CA ASP A 329 -27.17 29.11 28.77
C ASP A 329 -26.51 27.80 29.18
N LYS A 330 -26.05 27.02 28.22
CA LYS A 330 -25.34 25.73 28.45
C LYS A 330 -23.81 25.88 28.62
N VAL A 331 -23.24 27.08 28.41
CA VAL A 331 -21.81 27.32 28.58
C VAL A 331 -21.51 27.51 30.07
N THR A 332 -20.90 26.50 30.70
CA THR A 332 -20.59 26.49 32.14
C THR A 332 -19.16 26.96 32.45
N THR A 333 -18.30 27.10 31.45
CA THR A 333 -16.84 27.40 31.55
C THR A 333 -16.65 28.76 32.28
N ARG A 334 -16.01 28.71 33.45
CA ARG A 334 -15.84 29.89 34.33
C ARG A 334 -15.06 31.04 33.66
N GLU A 335 -14.00 30.69 32.92
CA GLU A 335 -13.16 31.67 32.22
C GLU A 335 -13.87 32.42 31.10
N LYS A 336 -14.97 31.89 30.59
CA LYS A 336 -15.74 32.49 29.49
C LYS A 336 -16.96 33.35 29.97
N LYS A 337 -17.20 33.48 31.27
CA LYS A 337 -18.40 34.18 31.77
C LYS A 337 -18.55 35.61 31.23
N ALA A 338 -17.47 36.36 31.13
CA ALA A 338 -17.51 37.72 30.57
C ALA A 338 -17.82 37.71 29.06
N ASP A 339 -17.19 36.79 28.32
CA ASP A 339 -17.42 36.64 26.87
C ASP A 339 -18.85 36.17 26.57
N VAL A 340 -19.36 35.25 27.39
CA VAL A 340 -20.77 34.77 27.32
C VAL A 340 -21.73 35.93 27.54
N ALA A 341 -21.46 36.77 28.55
CA ALA A 341 -22.29 37.96 28.79
C ALA A 341 -22.25 38.92 27.59
N LEU A 342 -21.10 39.19 27.00
CA LEU A 342 -20.96 40.01 25.80
C LEU A 342 -21.67 39.40 24.57
N ALA A 343 -21.59 38.09 24.37
CA ALA A 343 -22.30 37.40 23.29
C ALA A 343 -23.83 37.51 23.48
N ARG A 344 -24.31 37.41 24.72
CA ARG A 344 -25.71 37.66 25.06
C ARG A 344 -26.13 39.09 24.77
N VAL A 345 -25.29 40.09 25.05
CA VAL A 345 -25.58 41.49 24.70
C VAL A 345 -25.94 41.63 23.23
N HIS A 346 -25.15 41.05 22.35
CA HIS A 346 -25.37 41.13 20.92
C HIS A 346 -26.71 40.48 20.51
N ALA A 347 -26.98 39.28 20.98
CA ALA A 347 -28.19 38.54 20.67
C ALA A 347 -29.44 39.28 21.19
N LEU A 348 -29.41 39.74 22.45
CA LEU A 348 -30.52 40.48 23.09
C LEU A 348 -30.79 41.82 22.41
N TYR A 349 -29.74 42.55 22.03
CA TYR A 349 -29.87 43.78 21.26
C TYR A 349 -30.57 43.53 19.92
N LYS A 350 -30.16 42.50 19.19
CA LYS A 350 -30.81 42.16 17.91
C LYS A 350 -32.26 41.68 18.06
N LEU A 351 -32.62 41.13 19.22
CA LEU A 351 -34.00 40.79 19.59
C LEU A 351 -34.79 41.96 20.15
N ASN A 352 -34.26 43.20 20.13
CA ASN A 352 -34.86 44.42 20.71
C ASN A 352 -35.14 44.33 22.21
N GLN A 353 -34.41 43.48 22.95
CA GLN A 353 -34.51 43.32 24.40
C GLN A 353 -33.47 44.21 25.10
N LEU A 354 -33.66 45.56 25.01
CA LEU A 354 -32.62 46.52 25.39
C LEU A 354 -32.27 46.48 26.88
N ASP A 355 -33.26 46.25 27.77
CA ASP A 355 -33.06 46.19 29.22
C ASP A 355 -32.18 45.00 29.59
N ASN A 356 -32.51 43.84 29.04
CA ASN A 356 -31.74 42.61 29.24
C ASN A 356 -30.32 42.73 28.64
N ALA A 357 -30.19 43.36 27.47
CA ALA A 357 -28.88 43.62 26.85
C ALA A 357 -28.01 44.53 27.73
N LEU A 358 -28.55 45.63 28.26
CA LEU A 358 -27.83 46.52 29.16
C LEU A 358 -27.41 45.82 30.46
N TYR A 359 -28.31 45.01 31.03
CA TYR A 359 -27.97 44.18 32.19
C TYR A 359 -26.76 43.27 31.92
N GLN A 360 -26.77 42.53 30.80
CA GLN A 360 -25.67 41.65 30.44
C GLN A 360 -24.37 42.45 30.13
N ALA A 361 -24.45 43.63 29.55
CA ALA A 361 -23.27 44.48 29.33
C ALA A 361 -22.61 44.92 30.65
N LYS A 362 -23.42 45.28 31.66
CA LYS A 362 -22.94 45.58 33.01
C LYS A 362 -22.32 44.37 33.71
N GLN A 363 -22.94 43.19 33.54
CA GLN A 363 -22.37 41.93 34.06
C GLN A 363 -21.00 41.62 33.42
N ALA A 364 -20.88 41.79 32.12
CA ALA A 364 -19.59 41.57 31.40
C ALA A 364 -18.51 42.54 31.93
N GLU A 365 -18.81 43.81 32.15
CA GLU A 365 -17.90 44.81 32.69
C GLU A 365 -17.46 44.46 34.13
N ASN A 366 -18.39 43.98 34.96
CA ASN A 366 -18.10 43.58 36.34
C ASN A 366 -17.21 42.32 36.39
N LEU A 367 -17.39 41.38 35.45
CA LEU A 367 -16.62 40.13 35.39
C LEU A 367 -15.22 40.36 34.83
N ASN A 368 -15.08 41.17 33.79
CA ASN A 368 -13.82 41.50 33.14
C ASN A 368 -13.93 42.90 32.48
N PRO A 369 -13.48 43.96 33.16
CA PRO A 369 -13.55 45.31 32.62
C PRO A 369 -12.91 45.44 31.24
N SER A 370 -13.67 45.94 30.25
CA SER A 370 -13.18 46.07 28.87
C SER A 370 -13.79 47.30 28.17
N SER A 371 -13.03 47.83 27.18
CA SER A 371 -13.54 48.91 26.33
C SER A 371 -14.79 48.49 25.56
N HIS A 372 -14.90 47.19 25.22
CA HIS A 372 -16.05 46.61 24.50
C HIS A 372 -17.31 46.61 25.37
N ALA A 373 -17.21 46.15 26.63
CA ALA A 373 -18.35 46.20 27.56
C ALA A 373 -18.79 47.63 27.84
N LYS A 374 -17.85 48.56 28.11
CA LYS A 374 -18.15 50.00 28.31
C LYS A 374 -18.80 50.61 27.07
N GLY A 375 -18.36 50.26 25.89
CA GLY A 375 -18.97 50.70 24.63
C GLY A 375 -20.42 50.28 24.52
N TRP A 376 -20.73 49.01 24.80
CA TRP A 376 -22.12 48.53 24.82
C TRP A 376 -22.98 49.22 25.88
N ILE A 377 -22.49 49.42 27.10
CA ILE A 377 -23.21 50.11 28.16
C ILE A 377 -23.59 51.54 27.71
N LYS A 378 -22.63 52.29 27.18
CA LYS A 378 -22.85 53.65 26.67
C LYS A 378 -23.88 53.70 25.54
N PHE A 379 -23.77 52.79 24.57
CA PHE A 379 -24.62 52.69 23.41
C PHE A 379 -26.08 52.36 23.81
N LEU A 380 -26.26 51.27 24.59
CA LEU A 380 -27.58 50.82 25.03
C LEU A 380 -28.29 51.83 25.95
N SER A 381 -27.56 52.50 26.87
CA SER A 381 -28.12 53.54 27.73
C SER A 381 -28.61 54.74 26.94
N ARG A 382 -27.96 55.08 25.83
CA ARG A 382 -28.47 56.13 24.91
C ARG A 382 -29.75 55.70 24.22
N LEU A 383 -29.81 54.49 23.70
CA LEU A 383 -30.99 53.97 23.01
C LEU A 383 -32.23 53.94 23.92
N GLN A 384 -32.04 53.49 25.16
CA GLN A 384 -33.13 53.48 26.15
C GLN A 384 -33.68 54.88 26.41
N LYS A 385 -32.81 55.92 26.58
CA LYS A 385 -33.26 57.33 26.75
C LYS A 385 -34.05 57.84 25.56
N VAL A 386 -33.66 57.49 24.34
CA VAL A 386 -34.37 57.88 23.11
C VAL A 386 -35.73 57.20 23.06
N GLN A 387 -35.81 55.89 23.36
CA GLN A 387 -37.09 55.19 23.41
C GLN A 387 -38.03 55.76 24.46
N GLN A 388 -37.54 56.03 25.66
CA GLN A 388 -38.37 56.66 26.73
C GLN A 388 -38.90 58.05 26.38
N ALA A 389 -38.06 58.86 25.70
CA ALA A 389 -38.45 60.16 25.21
C ALA A 389 -39.55 60.09 24.11
N GLN A 390 -39.49 59.10 23.26
CA GLN A 390 -40.45 58.85 22.19
C GLN A 390 -41.80 58.35 22.77
N THR A 391 -41.78 57.46 23.77
CA THR A 391 -43.01 56.98 24.46
C THR A 391 -43.62 58.02 25.37
N ALA A 392 -42.89 58.99 25.87
CA ALA A 392 -43.43 60.10 26.68
C ALA A 392 -44.04 61.19 25.82
N ASN A 393 -43.86 61.23 24.53
CA ASN A 393 -44.36 62.20 23.57
C ASN A 393 -45.58 61.67 22.77
N ILE A 394 -46.13 60.50 23.10
CA ILE A 394 -47.33 59.87 22.59
C ILE A 394 -48.37 59.86 23.72
#